data_631178f98eb9829e70b2045939d59a55
#
_entry.id   631178f98eb9829e70b2045939d59a55
#
_cell.length_a   1.000
_cell.length_b   1.000
_cell.length_c   1.000
_cell.angle_alpha   90.00
_cell.angle_beta   90.00
_cell.angle_gamma   90.00
#
_symmetry.space_group_name_H-M   'P 1'
#
loop_
_entity.id
_entity.type
_entity.pdbx_description
1 polymer ?
#
loop_
_entity_poly.entity_id
_entity_poly.type
_entity_poly.pdbx_seq_one_letter_code
_entity_poly.pdbx_strand_id
1 'polypeptide(L)'
;GLADTADALGPHSREKSLEVMRDSRIGTFGAVALWAVLTLKVAALSALSPHAFWPVLLAAHVLARWSSLPLARWLPYAQEAKGLGAGLASLIDVRGLVAATALMLLCLLGLVGLRRGLWLLGGALAVLLLTGLFYRRRFGGVTGDCLGATNQLIEALTLLIATHPHF
;
A
#
# COMPACT_ATOMS: atom_id res chain seq x y z
N GLY A 1 6.42 3.81 7.70
CA GLY A 1 5.13 3.11 7.82
C GLY A 1 5.24 1.59 7.69
N LEU A 2 5.99 1.06 6.68
CA LEU A 2 6.14 -0.41 6.54
C LEU A 2 6.86 -1.01 7.76
N ALA A 3 7.96 -0.42 8.20
CA ALA A 3 8.71 -0.88 9.35
C ALA A 3 7.85 -0.86 10.62
N ASP A 4 7.22 0.26 10.89
CA ASP A 4 6.40 0.45 12.09
C ASP A 4 5.20 -0.51 12.13
N THR A 5 4.57 -0.73 10.96
CA THR A 5 3.51 -1.74 10.82
C THR A 5 4.02 -3.15 11.05
N ALA A 6 5.21 -3.50 10.56
CA ALA A 6 5.82 -4.80 10.77
C ALA A 6 6.22 -5.02 12.24
N ASP A 7 6.84 -4.03 12.89
CA ASP A 7 7.20 -4.10 14.30
C ASP A 7 5.97 -4.21 15.21
N ALA A 8 4.85 -3.60 14.81
CA ALA A 8 3.58 -3.71 15.52
C ALA A 8 2.93 -5.11 15.45
N LEU A 9 3.49 -6.05 14.69
CA LEU A 9 3.06 -7.46 14.69
C LEU A 9 3.55 -8.23 15.92
N GLY A 10 4.67 -7.82 16.53
CA GLY A 10 5.27 -8.49 17.67
C GLY A 10 4.41 -8.52 18.94
N PRO A 11 3.84 -7.40 19.41
CA PRO A 11 3.01 -7.37 20.60
C PRO A 11 1.72 -8.19 20.47
N HIS A 12 1.20 -8.73 21.58
CA HIS A 12 -0.05 -9.51 21.58
C HIS A 12 -1.31 -8.65 21.76
N SER A 13 -1.21 -7.44 22.30
CA SER A 13 -2.37 -6.55 22.47
C SER A 13 -2.39 -5.42 21.45
N ARG A 14 -3.61 -4.95 21.12
CA ARG A 14 -3.83 -3.83 20.20
C ARG A 14 -3.16 -2.55 20.70
N GLU A 15 -3.31 -2.25 21.98
CA GLU A 15 -2.77 -1.04 22.63
C GLU A 15 -1.24 -0.99 22.48
N LYS A 16 -0.57 -2.10 22.82
CA LYS A 16 0.89 -2.21 22.67
C LYS A 16 1.34 -2.14 21.20
N SER A 17 0.57 -2.70 20.29
CA SER A 17 0.87 -2.59 18.85
C SER A 17 0.82 -1.14 18.36
N LEU A 18 -0.20 -0.39 18.79
CA LEU A 18 -0.32 1.04 18.46
C LEU A 18 0.74 1.90 19.15
N GLU A 19 1.21 1.50 20.34
CA GLU A 19 2.32 2.13 21.04
C GLU A 19 3.64 1.94 20.27
N VAL A 20 3.93 0.70 19.83
CA VAL A 20 5.11 0.39 19.00
C VAL A 20 5.11 1.18 17.70
N MET A 21 3.97 1.34 17.03
CA MET A 21 3.88 2.19 15.83
C MET A 21 4.25 3.66 16.06
N ARG A 22 4.15 4.15 17.30
CA ARG A 22 4.54 5.54 17.67
C ARG A 22 6.00 5.66 18.05
N ASP A 23 6.67 4.55 18.30
CA ASP A 23 8.09 4.53 18.63
C ASP A 23 8.91 4.75 17.36
N SER A 24 9.79 5.72 17.36
CA SER A 24 10.67 6.02 16.22
C SER A 24 11.82 5.03 16.02
N ARG A 25 11.99 4.09 16.96
CA ARG A 25 13.04 3.04 16.88
C ARG A 25 12.58 1.92 15.97
N ILE A 26 13.47 1.47 15.10
CA ILE A 26 13.22 0.31 14.23
C ILE A 26 13.52 -0.97 15.02
N GLY A 27 12.55 -1.87 15.08
CA GLY A 27 12.71 -3.20 15.63
C GLY A 27 13.15 -4.22 14.57
N THR A 28 13.31 -5.47 15.01
CA THR A 28 13.77 -6.56 14.14
C THR A 28 12.81 -6.85 12.98
N PHE A 29 11.51 -6.87 13.25
CA PHE A 29 10.50 -7.14 12.21
C PHE A 29 10.49 -6.03 11.17
N GLY A 30 10.57 -4.76 11.59
CA GLY A 30 10.64 -3.61 10.69
C GLY A 30 11.89 -3.63 9.82
N ALA A 31 13.05 -3.91 10.40
CA ALA A 31 14.31 -4.01 9.67
C ALA A 31 14.27 -5.11 8.61
N VAL A 32 13.78 -6.31 8.96
CA VAL A 32 13.64 -7.43 8.02
C VAL A 32 12.62 -7.11 6.92
N ALA A 33 11.48 -6.50 7.26
CA ALA A 33 10.46 -6.12 6.29
C ALA A 33 10.98 -5.08 5.29
N LEU A 34 11.73 -4.06 5.76
CA LEU A 34 12.36 -3.07 4.88
C LEU A 34 13.37 -3.72 3.95
N TRP A 35 14.29 -4.53 4.50
CA TRP A 35 15.29 -5.23 3.71
C TRP A 35 14.64 -6.10 2.63
N ALA A 36 13.66 -6.93 3.01
CA ALA A 36 12.97 -7.83 2.10
C ALA A 36 12.26 -7.08 0.96
N VAL A 37 11.48 -6.04 1.29
CA VAL A 37 10.71 -5.28 0.28
C VAL A 37 11.65 -4.48 -0.65
N LEU A 38 12.71 -3.87 -0.12
CA LEU A 38 13.67 -3.13 -0.95
C LEU A 38 14.45 -4.07 -1.88
N THR A 39 14.94 -5.20 -1.36
CA THR A 39 15.63 -6.22 -2.18
C THR A 39 14.73 -6.74 -3.29
N LEU A 40 13.48 -7.05 -2.96
CA LEU A 40 12.49 -7.53 -3.91
C LEU A 40 12.18 -6.50 -5.00
N LYS A 41 12.02 -5.22 -4.63
CA LYS A 41 11.81 -4.14 -5.60
C LYS A 41 13.02 -3.97 -6.53
N VAL A 42 14.23 -3.97 -5.98
CA VAL A 42 15.47 -3.87 -6.79
C VAL A 42 15.56 -5.05 -7.75
N ALA A 43 15.35 -6.27 -7.28
CA ALA A 43 15.38 -7.46 -8.12
C ALA A 43 14.32 -7.41 -9.23
N ALA A 44 13.08 -7.02 -8.88
CA ALA A 44 12.00 -6.89 -9.86
C ALA A 44 12.30 -5.81 -10.91
N LEU A 45 12.76 -4.63 -10.49
CA LEU A 45 13.13 -3.54 -11.40
C LEU A 45 14.26 -3.93 -12.34
N SER A 46 15.26 -4.67 -11.82
CA SER A 46 16.40 -5.15 -12.63
C SER A 46 16.00 -6.19 -13.67
N ALA A 47 14.88 -6.90 -13.44
CA ALA A 47 14.36 -7.90 -14.37
C ALA A 47 13.44 -7.31 -15.45
N LEU A 48 13.01 -6.04 -15.33
CA LEU A 48 12.16 -5.40 -16.33
C LEU A 48 12.96 -5.03 -17.58
N SER A 49 12.32 -5.17 -18.74
CA SER A 49 12.87 -4.64 -20.00
C SER A 49 12.93 -3.10 -19.95
N PRO A 50 13.86 -2.45 -20.66
CA PRO A 50 13.96 -0.99 -20.70
C PRO A 50 12.66 -0.29 -21.12
N HIS A 51 11.88 -0.91 -22.02
CA HIS A 51 10.61 -0.36 -22.47
C HIS A 51 9.49 -0.47 -21.42
N ALA A 52 9.53 -1.50 -20.57
CA ALA A 52 8.53 -1.72 -19.52
C ALA A 52 8.86 -0.92 -18.25
N PHE A 53 10.11 -0.56 -18.02
CA PHE A 53 10.60 0.02 -16.77
C PHE A 53 9.75 1.22 -16.31
N TRP A 54 9.69 2.27 -17.12
CA TRP A 54 8.98 3.50 -16.75
C TRP A 54 7.46 3.32 -16.66
N PRO A 55 6.78 2.68 -17.64
CA PRO A 55 5.34 2.44 -17.54
C PRO A 55 4.95 1.64 -16.30
N VAL A 56 5.69 0.58 -15.96
CA VAL A 56 5.41 -0.26 -14.80
C VAL A 56 5.71 0.47 -13.50
N LEU A 57 6.83 1.18 -13.42
CA LEU A 57 7.19 1.95 -12.23
C LEU A 57 6.13 3.01 -11.91
N LEU A 58 5.69 3.76 -12.92
CA LEU A 58 4.63 4.75 -12.75
C LEU A 58 3.29 4.12 -12.37
N ALA A 59 2.91 3.00 -13.03
CA ALA A 59 1.70 2.25 -12.70
C ALA A 59 1.71 1.75 -11.24
N ALA A 60 2.85 1.25 -10.76
CA ALA A 60 3.01 0.82 -9.37
C ALA A 60 2.76 1.96 -8.38
N HIS A 61 3.32 3.14 -8.64
CA HIS A 61 3.10 4.31 -7.79
C HIS A 61 1.66 4.83 -7.85
N VAL A 62 1.03 4.86 -9.03
CA VAL A 62 -0.37 5.27 -9.19
C VAL A 62 -1.30 4.35 -8.39
N LEU A 63 -1.15 3.02 -8.53
CA LEU A 63 -1.94 2.04 -7.79
C LEU A 63 -1.72 2.13 -6.27
N ALA A 64 -0.47 2.25 -5.85
CA ALA A 64 -0.12 2.36 -4.44
C ALA A 64 -0.75 3.62 -3.80
N ARG A 65 -0.60 4.78 -4.42
CA ARG A 65 -1.18 6.02 -3.88
C ARG A 65 -2.70 6.02 -3.86
N TRP A 66 -3.32 5.48 -4.91
CA TRP A 66 -4.77 5.31 -4.96
C TRP A 66 -5.28 4.45 -3.80
N SER A 67 -4.58 3.37 -3.44
CA SER A 67 -5.03 2.42 -2.42
C SER A 67 -5.24 3.04 -1.03
N SER A 68 -4.55 4.12 -0.71
CA SER A 68 -4.72 4.84 0.55
C SER A 68 -6.11 5.47 0.68
N LEU A 69 -6.73 5.87 -0.43
CA LEU A 69 -8.03 6.55 -0.41
C LEU A 69 -9.17 5.64 0.07
N PRO A 70 -9.39 4.44 -0.53
CA PRO A 70 -10.43 3.55 -0.04
C PRO A 70 -10.17 3.05 1.38
N LEU A 71 -8.92 2.76 1.77
CA LEU A 71 -8.60 2.36 3.13
C LEU A 71 -8.95 3.45 4.15
N ALA A 72 -8.54 4.68 3.90
CA ALA A 72 -8.82 5.82 4.77
C ALA A 72 -10.31 6.17 4.83
N ARG A 73 -11.07 5.89 3.74
CA ARG A 73 -12.51 6.19 3.67
C ARG A 73 -13.38 5.17 4.39
N TRP A 74 -13.01 3.88 4.32
CA TRP A 74 -13.87 2.79 4.80
C TRP A 74 -13.47 2.22 6.16
N LEU A 75 -12.24 2.45 6.60
CA LEU A 75 -11.79 1.98 7.90
C LEU A 75 -11.71 3.14 8.90
N PRO A 76 -12.11 2.91 10.17
CA PRO A 76 -11.93 3.90 11.21
C PRO A 76 -10.44 4.18 11.42
N TYR A 77 -10.11 5.39 11.89
CA TYR A 77 -8.75 5.69 12.30
C TYR A 77 -8.44 5.04 13.65
N ALA A 78 -7.37 4.23 13.71
CA ALA A 78 -7.09 3.38 14.87
C ALA A 78 -6.47 4.12 16.06
N GLN A 79 -5.94 5.32 15.86
CA GLN A 79 -5.34 6.16 16.90
C GLN A 79 -6.27 7.31 17.27
N GLU A 80 -6.18 7.80 18.52
CA GLU A 80 -6.90 9.01 18.93
C GLU A 80 -6.52 10.21 18.05
N ALA A 81 -7.50 11.06 17.77
CA ALA A 81 -7.54 12.06 16.70
C ALA A 81 -6.52 13.23 16.78
N LYS A 82 -5.27 12.99 17.09
CA LYS A 82 -4.21 14.02 17.18
C LYS A 82 -3.17 13.97 16.06
N GLY A 83 -3.48 13.37 14.89
CA GLY A 83 -2.54 13.29 13.77
C GLY A 83 -3.15 13.68 12.43
N LEU A 84 -2.29 13.97 11.43
CA LEU A 84 -2.67 14.29 10.05
C LEU A 84 -3.65 13.27 9.42
N GLY A 85 -3.62 12.01 9.87
CA GLY A 85 -4.47 10.95 9.36
C GLY A 85 -5.94 11.03 9.80
N ALA A 86 -6.24 11.61 10.96
CA ALA A 86 -7.63 11.77 11.44
C ALA A 86 -8.43 12.75 10.57
N GLY A 87 -7.77 13.76 9.99
CA GLY A 87 -8.37 14.72 9.06
C GLY A 87 -8.59 14.16 7.66
N LEU A 88 -7.77 13.19 7.23
CA LEU A 88 -7.83 12.64 5.87
C LEU A 88 -9.17 11.95 5.58
N ALA A 89 -9.70 11.16 6.50
CA ALA A 89 -10.96 10.44 6.31
C ALA A 89 -12.15 11.38 6.09
N SER A 90 -12.16 12.54 6.75
CA SER A 90 -13.23 13.55 6.60
C SER A 90 -13.11 14.36 5.30
N LEU A 91 -11.90 14.42 4.70
CA LEU A 91 -11.65 15.14 3.45
C LEU A 91 -11.95 14.31 2.20
N ILE A 92 -12.02 12.96 2.33
CA ILE A 92 -12.28 12.09 1.20
C ILE A 92 -13.80 11.87 1.08
N ASP A 93 -14.46 12.69 0.27
CA ASP A 93 -15.84 12.47 -0.12
C ASP A 93 -15.94 11.37 -1.21
N VAL A 94 -17.17 10.88 -1.45
CA VAL A 94 -17.42 9.86 -2.47
C VAL A 94 -17.06 10.35 -3.87
N ARG A 95 -17.29 11.64 -4.17
CA ARG A 95 -16.99 12.23 -5.48
C ARG A 95 -15.49 12.28 -5.72
N GLY A 96 -14.71 12.69 -4.72
CA GLY A 96 -13.26 12.66 -4.76
C GLY A 96 -12.70 11.25 -4.95
N LEU A 97 -13.25 10.26 -4.25
CA LEU A 97 -12.85 8.86 -4.43
C LEU A 97 -13.15 8.33 -5.84
N VAL A 98 -14.33 8.65 -6.39
CA VAL A 98 -14.71 8.27 -7.76
C VAL A 98 -13.79 8.95 -8.79
N ALA A 99 -13.54 10.26 -8.65
CA ALA A 99 -12.65 10.99 -9.53
C ALA A 99 -11.21 10.45 -9.49
N ALA A 100 -10.68 10.16 -8.29
CA ALA A 100 -9.36 9.57 -8.12
C ALA A 100 -9.28 8.16 -8.71
N THR A 101 -10.35 7.36 -8.57
CA THR A 101 -10.41 6.01 -9.18
C THR A 101 -10.46 6.09 -10.69
N ALA A 102 -11.26 7.00 -11.26
CA ALA A 102 -11.30 7.22 -12.70
C ALA A 102 -9.93 7.67 -13.26
N LEU A 103 -9.27 8.61 -12.58
CA LEU A 103 -7.94 9.06 -12.95
C LEU A 103 -6.89 7.93 -12.86
N MET A 104 -6.93 7.15 -11.78
CA MET A 104 -6.06 5.97 -11.61
C MET A 104 -6.25 4.98 -12.75
N LEU A 105 -7.50 4.65 -13.11
CA LEU A 105 -7.80 3.74 -14.21
C LEU A 105 -7.31 4.29 -15.56
N LEU A 106 -7.54 5.57 -15.82
CA LEU A 106 -7.05 6.23 -17.03
C LEU A 106 -5.52 6.16 -17.13
N CYS A 107 -4.82 6.51 -16.06
CA CYS A 107 -3.36 6.42 -16.01
C CYS A 107 -2.88 4.98 -16.19
N LEU A 108 -3.48 4.03 -15.47
CA LEU A 108 -3.09 2.61 -15.56
C LEU A 108 -3.26 2.06 -16.98
N LEU A 109 -4.42 2.31 -17.60
CA LEU A 109 -4.70 1.84 -18.96
C LEU A 109 -3.79 2.52 -19.99
N GLY A 110 -3.50 3.81 -19.83
CA GLY A 110 -2.59 4.56 -20.70
C GLY A 110 -1.14 4.10 -20.60
N LEU A 111 -0.69 3.69 -19.41
CA LEU A 111 0.68 3.26 -19.16
C LEU A 111 0.96 1.83 -19.62
N VAL A 112 0.07 0.87 -19.31
CA VAL A 112 0.35 -0.56 -19.50
C VAL A 112 -0.66 -1.29 -20.39
N GLY A 113 -1.72 -0.63 -20.82
CA GLY A 113 -2.80 -1.20 -21.62
C GLY A 113 -3.79 -2.05 -20.80
N LEU A 114 -4.87 -2.50 -21.44
CA LEU A 114 -6.00 -3.13 -20.74
C LEU A 114 -5.63 -4.45 -20.07
N ARG A 115 -5.03 -5.39 -20.81
CA ARG A 115 -4.72 -6.74 -20.28
C ARG A 115 -3.80 -6.67 -19.06
N ARG A 116 -2.69 -5.95 -19.17
CA ARG A 116 -1.71 -5.77 -18.10
C ARG A 116 -2.32 -4.97 -16.93
N GLY A 117 -3.05 -3.92 -17.26
CA GLY A 117 -3.76 -3.10 -16.26
C GLY A 117 -4.72 -3.92 -15.39
N LEU A 118 -5.47 -4.87 -15.98
CA LEU A 118 -6.36 -5.75 -15.23
C LEU A 118 -5.60 -6.67 -14.26
N TRP A 119 -4.46 -7.24 -14.67
CA TRP A 119 -3.62 -8.04 -13.78
C TRP A 119 -3.07 -7.23 -12.61
N LEU A 120 -2.54 -6.03 -12.87
CA LEU A 120 -2.01 -5.15 -11.84
C LEU A 120 -3.11 -4.66 -10.89
N LEU A 121 -4.26 -4.29 -11.42
CA LEU A 121 -5.42 -3.88 -10.62
C LEU A 121 -5.92 -5.03 -9.74
N GLY A 122 -6.02 -6.24 -10.29
CA GLY A 122 -6.41 -7.42 -9.51
C GLY A 122 -5.47 -7.68 -8.34
N GLY A 123 -4.16 -7.61 -8.57
CA GLY A 123 -3.15 -7.72 -7.51
C GLY A 123 -3.27 -6.62 -6.46
N ALA A 124 -3.43 -5.36 -6.89
CA ALA A 124 -3.60 -4.24 -5.98
C ALA A 124 -4.86 -4.35 -5.13
N LEU A 125 -5.99 -4.76 -5.72
CA LEU A 125 -7.24 -5.00 -5.00
C LEU A 125 -7.12 -6.15 -4.00
N ALA A 126 -6.42 -7.22 -4.34
CA ALA A 126 -6.18 -8.33 -3.40
C ALA A 126 -5.37 -7.86 -2.18
N VAL A 127 -4.27 -7.11 -2.38
CA VAL A 127 -3.50 -6.52 -1.28
C VAL A 127 -4.35 -5.57 -0.45
N LEU A 128 -5.13 -4.69 -1.11
CA LEU A 128 -6.02 -3.74 -0.46
C LEU A 128 -7.02 -4.44 0.47
N LEU A 129 -7.68 -5.48 -0.01
CA LEU A 129 -8.65 -6.26 0.78
C LEU A 129 -7.99 -6.99 1.94
N LEU A 130 -6.87 -7.68 1.69
CA LEU A 130 -6.16 -8.44 2.72
C LEU A 130 -5.62 -7.51 3.82
N THR A 131 -4.98 -6.41 3.45
CA THR A 131 -4.46 -5.43 4.42
C THR A 131 -5.58 -4.74 5.17
N GLY A 132 -6.67 -4.35 4.49
CA GLY A 132 -7.83 -3.74 5.13
C GLY A 132 -8.50 -4.66 6.15
N LEU A 133 -8.73 -5.94 5.82
CA LEU A 133 -9.26 -6.94 6.76
C LEU A 133 -8.29 -7.17 7.93
N PHE A 134 -7.00 -7.25 7.65
CA PHE A 134 -5.96 -7.41 8.65
C PHE A 134 -5.93 -6.23 9.63
N TYR A 135 -5.89 -4.99 9.14
CA TYR A 135 -5.84 -3.78 9.98
C TYR A 135 -7.09 -3.63 10.83
N ARG A 136 -8.27 -3.92 10.26
CA ARG A 136 -9.52 -3.90 11.02
C ARG A 136 -9.50 -4.88 12.18
N ARG A 137 -9.00 -6.10 11.96
CA ARG A 137 -8.93 -7.16 12.99
C ARG A 137 -7.83 -6.89 14.01
N ARG A 138 -6.66 -6.49 13.55
CA ARG A 138 -5.46 -6.39 14.38
C ARG A 138 -5.37 -5.07 15.14
N PHE A 139 -5.67 -3.97 14.48
CA PHE A 139 -5.53 -2.61 15.02
C PHE A 139 -6.86 -1.91 15.24
N GLY A 140 -7.97 -2.51 14.79
CA GLY A 140 -9.32 -1.92 14.85
C GLY A 140 -9.55 -0.79 13.85
N GLY A 141 -8.63 -0.59 12.91
CA GLY A 141 -8.70 0.47 11.90
C GLY A 141 -7.35 0.71 11.25
N VAL A 142 -7.17 1.87 10.62
CA VAL A 142 -5.94 2.26 9.93
C VAL A 142 -5.18 3.35 10.68
N THR A 143 -3.87 3.39 10.46
CA THR A 143 -2.98 4.51 10.80
C THR A 143 -2.30 5.00 9.52
N GLY A 144 -1.58 6.12 9.58
CA GLY A 144 -0.74 6.58 8.47
C GLY A 144 0.30 5.51 8.05
N ASP A 145 0.84 4.79 9.02
CA ASP A 145 1.82 3.72 8.80
C ASP A 145 1.22 2.53 8.09
N CYS A 146 -0.02 2.15 8.43
CA CYS A 146 -0.78 1.12 7.71
C CYS A 146 -1.00 1.48 6.23
N LEU A 147 -1.34 2.75 5.95
CA LEU A 147 -1.48 3.23 4.57
C LEU A 147 -0.15 3.15 3.83
N GLY A 148 0.94 3.62 4.47
CA GLY A 148 2.28 3.53 3.92
C GLY A 148 2.74 2.09 3.69
N ALA A 149 2.45 1.16 4.61
CA ALA A 149 2.74 -0.26 4.45
C ALA A 149 2.00 -0.87 3.25
N THR A 150 0.70 -0.60 3.12
CA THR A 150 -0.07 -1.06 1.96
C THR A 150 0.50 -0.53 0.65
N ASN A 151 0.89 0.76 0.60
CA ASN A 151 1.54 1.33 -0.57
C ASN A 151 2.79 0.54 -0.97
N GLN A 152 3.66 0.23 0.00
CA GLN A 152 4.89 -0.53 -0.26
C GLN A 152 4.62 -1.95 -0.75
N LEU A 153 3.60 -2.61 -0.21
CA LEU A 153 3.19 -3.96 -0.64
C LEU A 153 2.62 -3.96 -2.06
N ILE A 154 1.78 -2.97 -2.40
CA ILE A 154 1.21 -2.83 -3.75
C ILE A 154 2.30 -2.50 -4.77
N GLU A 155 3.22 -1.59 -4.45
CA GLU A 155 4.36 -1.28 -5.33
C GLU A 155 5.18 -2.55 -5.60
N ALA A 156 5.55 -3.29 -4.54
CA ALA A 156 6.35 -4.50 -4.67
C ALA A 156 5.63 -5.59 -5.48
N LEU A 157 4.35 -5.84 -5.20
CA LEU A 157 3.57 -6.84 -5.93
C LEU A 157 3.38 -6.44 -7.40
N THR A 158 3.12 -5.16 -7.69
CA THR A 158 2.99 -4.65 -9.06
C THR A 158 4.25 -4.88 -9.86
N LEU A 159 5.42 -4.56 -9.27
CA LEU A 159 6.71 -4.82 -9.90
C LEU A 159 6.94 -6.31 -10.14
N LEU A 160 6.59 -7.17 -9.17
CA LEU A 160 6.71 -8.63 -9.32
C LEU A 160 5.81 -9.19 -10.43
N ILE A 161 4.53 -8.79 -10.46
CA ILE A 161 3.62 -9.25 -11.52
C ILE A 161 4.19 -8.88 -12.90
N ALA A 162 4.78 -7.70 -13.02
CA ALA A 162 5.34 -7.20 -14.26
C ALA A 162 6.60 -7.94 -14.74
N THR A 163 7.27 -8.72 -13.88
CA THR A 163 8.40 -9.58 -14.29
C THR A 163 7.95 -10.89 -14.92
N HIS A 164 6.64 -11.20 -14.86
CA HIS A 164 6.13 -12.46 -15.41
C HIS A 164 6.24 -12.49 -16.95
N PRO A 165 6.70 -13.59 -17.58
CA PRO A 165 6.92 -13.68 -19.03
C PRO A 165 5.71 -13.38 -19.93
N HIS A 166 4.50 -13.52 -19.38
CA HIS A 166 3.24 -13.24 -20.09
C HIS A 166 2.67 -11.83 -19.82
N PHE A 167 3.45 -11.00 -19.12
CA PHE A 167 3.06 -9.61 -18.82
C PHE A 167 3.25 -8.65 -20.01
#